data_37e1b40f6792259d1b7dad8942c51fb7
#
_entry.id   37e1b40f6792259d1b7dad8942c51fb7
#
_cell.length_a   1.000
_cell.length_b   1.000
_cell.length_c   1.000
_cell.angle_alpha   90.00
_cell.angle_beta   90.00
_cell.angle_gamma   90.00
#
_symmetry.space_group_name_H-M   'P 1'
#
loop_
_entity.id
_entity.type
_entity.pdbx_description
1 polymer ?
#
loop_
_entity_poly.entity_id
_entity_poly.type
_entity_poly.pdbx_seq_one_letter_code
_entity_poly.pdbx_strand_id
1 'polypeptide(L)'
;MRIATLVVAIAIAFSPLAARADDVSAAQDAIRAQEQAFVHDDATAAYSYAAPAIQQIFPAPEIFMSMVQNGYAPVYRHKSFEFGDSKIEGSSIAQRVHIIDANGEAWEALYTLEQQADGSYKITGCSLLKAGQAV
;
A
#
# COMPACT_ATOMS: atom_id res chain seq x y z
N MET A 1 -10.34 61.98 0.64
CA MET A 1 -9.55 60.99 1.42
C MET A 1 -9.90 59.63 0.91
N ARG A 2 -8.98 58.97 0.28
CA ARG A 2 -9.18 57.60 -0.19
C ARG A 2 -8.51 56.65 0.79
N ILE A 3 -9.31 55.82 1.40
CA ILE A 3 -8.80 54.74 2.30
C ILE A 3 -8.50 53.57 1.39
N ALA A 4 -7.20 53.22 1.24
CA ALA A 4 -6.80 52.02 0.56
C ALA A 4 -7.03 50.85 1.50
N THR A 5 -8.03 50.03 1.24
CA THR A 5 -8.26 48.80 1.98
C THR A 5 -7.23 47.80 1.50
N LEU A 6 -6.23 47.52 2.34
CA LEU A 6 -5.26 46.47 2.08
C LEU A 6 -5.96 45.12 2.35
N VAL A 7 -6.36 44.41 1.31
CA VAL A 7 -6.82 43.05 1.44
C VAL A 7 -5.58 42.16 1.58
N VAL A 8 -5.28 41.78 2.79
CA VAL A 8 -4.26 40.77 3.06
C VAL A 8 -4.88 39.42 2.70
N ALA A 9 -4.57 38.91 1.54
CA ALA A 9 -4.90 37.53 1.19
C ALA A 9 -4.01 36.61 2.06
N ILE A 10 -4.59 36.04 3.09
CA ILE A 10 -3.92 34.98 3.86
C ILE A 10 -3.94 33.73 2.99
N ALA A 11 -2.81 33.45 2.34
CA ALA A 11 -2.61 32.18 1.68
C ALA A 11 -2.53 31.11 2.78
N ILE A 12 -3.59 30.31 2.93
CA ILE A 12 -3.55 29.14 3.80
C ILE A 12 -2.67 28.12 3.09
N ALA A 13 -1.41 28.05 3.50
CA ALA A 13 -0.53 27.00 3.04
C ALA A 13 -1.02 25.68 3.66
N PHE A 14 -1.51 24.76 2.83
CA PHE A 14 -1.78 23.40 3.25
C PHE A 14 -0.50 22.80 3.81
N SER A 15 -0.56 22.26 5.04
CA SER A 15 0.58 21.59 5.65
C SER A 15 0.92 20.35 4.82
N PRO A 16 2.13 20.24 4.24
CA PRO A 16 2.52 19.06 3.49
C PRO A 16 2.53 17.78 4.34
N LEU A 17 2.60 17.89 5.68
CA LEU A 17 2.53 16.77 6.60
C LEU A 17 1.15 16.14 6.67
N ALA A 18 0.07 16.93 6.62
CA ALA A 18 -1.31 16.41 6.63
C ALA A 18 -1.62 15.65 5.33
N ALA A 19 -1.23 16.20 4.16
CA ALA A 19 -1.39 15.53 2.87
C ALA A 19 -0.62 14.20 2.81
N ARG A 20 0.59 14.14 3.37
CA ARG A 20 1.39 12.91 3.43
C ARG A 20 0.78 11.86 4.34
N ALA A 21 0.22 12.25 5.49
CA ALA A 21 -0.48 11.34 6.38
C ALA A 21 -1.70 10.70 5.70
N ASP A 22 -2.47 11.50 4.93
CA ASP A 22 -3.61 11.03 4.16
C ASP A 22 -3.19 10.07 3.04
N ASP A 23 -2.08 10.35 2.36
CA ASP A 23 -1.53 9.48 1.32
C ASP A 23 -1.08 8.12 1.89
N VAL A 24 -0.39 8.13 3.01
CA VAL A 24 0.01 6.89 3.71
C VAL A 24 -1.21 6.10 4.14
N SER A 25 -2.21 6.77 4.70
CA SER A 25 -3.47 6.13 5.12
C SER A 25 -4.19 5.49 3.93
N ALA A 26 -4.27 6.18 2.81
CA ALA A 26 -4.89 5.66 1.59
C ALA A 26 -4.14 4.44 1.03
N ALA A 27 -2.80 4.47 1.06
CA ALA A 27 -1.97 3.33 0.66
C ALA A 27 -2.16 2.13 1.59
N GLN A 28 -2.19 2.37 2.90
CA GLN A 28 -2.45 1.32 3.89
C GLN A 28 -3.85 0.72 3.73
N ASP A 29 -4.84 1.53 3.42
CA ASP A 29 -6.21 1.06 3.17
C ASP A 29 -6.25 0.11 1.96
N ALA A 30 -5.51 0.42 0.89
CA ALA A 30 -5.41 -0.46 -0.28
C ALA A 30 -4.77 -1.81 0.07
N ILE A 31 -3.69 -1.79 0.85
CA ILE A 31 -3.02 -3.01 1.33
C ILE A 31 -3.97 -3.82 2.21
N ARG A 32 -4.65 -3.17 3.15
CA ARG A 32 -5.58 -3.84 4.07
C ARG A 32 -6.76 -4.46 3.32
N ALA A 33 -7.29 -3.76 2.34
CA ALA A 33 -8.38 -4.28 1.52
C ALA A 33 -7.95 -5.52 0.72
N GLN A 34 -6.73 -5.52 0.18
CA GLN A 34 -6.19 -6.69 -0.50
C GLN A 34 -5.96 -7.85 0.48
N GLU A 35 -5.43 -7.57 1.68
CA GLU A 35 -5.26 -8.58 2.72
C GLU A 35 -6.59 -9.26 3.06
N GLN A 36 -7.64 -8.48 3.25
CA GLN A 36 -8.98 -9.01 3.53
C GLN A 36 -9.53 -9.83 2.37
N ALA A 37 -9.25 -9.43 1.15
CA ALA A 37 -9.62 -10.22 -0.03
C ALA A 37 -8.91 -11.58 -0.05
N PHE A 38 -7.65 -11.66 0.35
CA PHE A 38 -6.93 -12.93 0.51
C PHE A 38 -7.56 -13.80 1.61
N VAL A 39 -7.91 -13.21 2.75
CA VAL A 39 -8.57 -13.94 3.84
C VAL A 39 -9.86 -14.60 3.37
N HIS A 40 -10.60 -13.96 2.49
CA HIS A 40 -11.89 -14.45 1.95
C HIS A 40 -11.73 -15.22 0.63
N ASP A 41 -10.52 -15.50 0.19
CA ASP A 41 -10.23 -16.15 -1.10
C ASP A 41 -10.90 -15.45 -2.30
N ASP A 42 -11.02 -14.14 -2.22
CA ASP A 42 -11.63 -13.30 -3.26
C ASP A 42 -10.57 -12.83 -4.25
N ALA A 43 -10.32 -13.65 -5.27
CA ALA A 43 -9.31 -13.38 -6.28
C ALA A 43 -9.58 -12.08 -7.05
N THR A 44 -10.82 -11.85 -7.43
CA THR A 44 -11.21 -10.64 -8.18
C THR A 44 -10.97 -9.38 -7.38
N ALA A 45 -11.37 -9.36 -6.11
CA ALA A 45 -11.15 -8.21 -5.23
C ALA A 45 -9.64 -7.99 -4.98
N ALA A 46 -8.89 -9.05 -4.66
CA ALA A 46 -7.44 -8.96 -4.44
C ALA A 46 -6.72 -8.40 -5.66
N TYR A 47 -7.08 -8.87 -6.84
CA TYR A 47 -6.51 -8.45 -8.11
C TYR A 47 -6.80 -6.99 -8.43
N SER A 48 -7.94 -6.47 -8.00
CA SER A 48 -8.33 -5.08 -8.25
C SER A 48 -7.42 -4.06 -7.58
N TYR A 49 -6.68 -4.45 -6.54
CA TYR A 49 -5.71 -3.59 -5.85
C TYR A 49 -4.30 -3.66 -6.44
N ALA A 50 -4.07 -4.56 -7.39
CA ALA A 50 -2.80 -4.65 -8.10
C ALA A 50 -2.73 -3.60 -9.22
N ALA A 51 -1.57 -2.97 -9.36
CA ALA A 51 -1.34 -1.98 -10.40
C ALA A 51 -1.38 -2.60 -11.81
N PRO A 52 -1.65 -1.80 -12.86
CA PRO A 52 -1.72 -2.31 -14.22
C PRO A 52 -0.51 -3.13 -14.66
N ALA A 53 0.71 -2.75 -14.22
CA ALA A 53 1.93 -3.50 -14.57
C ALA A 53 1.92 -4.93 -14.02
N ILE A 54 1.36 -5.14 -12.81
CA ILE A 54 1.20 -6.50 -12.24
C ILE A 54 0.14 -7.27 -13.03
N GLN A 55 -0.96 -6.62 -13.37
CA GLN A 55 -2.04 -7.25 -14.13
C GLN A 55 -1.59 -7.68 -15.54
N GLN A 56 -0.63 -6.98 -16.12
CA GLN A 56 -0.02 -7.39 -17.39
C GLN A 56 0.83 -8.66 -17.26
N ILE A 57 1.55 -8.82 -16.14
CA ILE A 57 2.36 -10.00 -15.85
C ILE A 57 1.45 -11.21 -15.51
N PHE A 58 0.39 -10.96 -14.76
CA PHE A 58 -0.57 -11.98 -14.31
C PHE A 58 -1.95 -11.61 -14.89
N PRO A 59 -2.29 -12.05 -16.09
CA PRO A 59 -3.40 -11.48 -16.87
C PRO A 59 -4.79 -11.95 -16.45
N ALA A 60 -4.92 -12.65 -15.32
CA ALA A 60 -6.22 -13.07 -14.77
C ALA A 60 -6.15 -13.11 -13.24
N PRO A 61 -7.27 -12.84 -12.53
CA PRO A 61 -7.29 -12.89 -11.07
C PRO A 61 -6.83 -14.22 -10.48
N GLU A 62 -7.20 -15.34 -11.07
CA GLU A 62 -6.86 -16.69 -10.62
C GLU A 62 -5.35 -16.96 -10.76
N ILE A 63 -4.73 -16.45 -11.81
CA ILE A 63 -3.28 -16.56 -12.03
C ILE A 63 -2.53 -15.75 -10.98
N PHE A 64 -2.99 -14.53 -10.71
CA PHE A 64 -2.46 -13.68 -9.65
C PHE A 64 -2.59 -14.35 -8.28
N MET A 65 -3.76 -14.87 -7.95
CA MET A 65 -4.01 -15.54 -6.68
C MET A 65 -3.11 -16.76 -6.50
N SER A 66 -2.94 -17.57 -7.54
CA SER A 66 -2.05 -18.74 -7.50
C SER A 66 -0.60 -18.34 -7.24
N MET A 67 -0.13 -17.26 -7.83
CA MET A 67 1.20 -16.72 -7.60
C MET A 67 1.37 -16.29 -6.13
N VAL A 68 0.40 -15.61 -5.56
CA VAL A 68 0.45 -15.17 -4.16
C VAL A 68 0.45 -16.37 -3.21
N GLN A 69 -0.41 -17.36 -3.45
CA GLN A 69 -0.45 -18.58 -2.65
C GLN A 69 0.88 -19.33 -2.63
N ASN A 70 1.55 -19.40 -3.77
CA ASN A 70 2.78 -20.18 -3.92
C ASN A 70 4.06 -19.40 -3.54
N GLY A 71 4.09 -18.09 -3.83
CA GLY A 71 5.30 -17.27 -3.64
C GLY A 71 5.25 -16.33 -2.45
N TYR A 72 4.08 -16.08 -1.88
CA TYR A 72 3.87 -15.10 -0.81
C TYR A 72 2.95 -15.66 0.29
N ALA A 73 3.19 -16.90 0.70
CA ALA A 73 2.34 -17.58 1.68
C ALA A 73 2.09 -16.78 2.96
N PRO A 74 3.09 -16.08 3.56
CA PRO A 74 2.85 -15.24 4.74
C PRO A 74 1.89 -14.07 4.48
N VAL A 75 1.84 -13.53 3.28
CA VAL A 75 0.89 -12.49 2.88
C VAL A 75 -0.52 -13.08 2.74
N TYR A 76 -0.60 -14.26 2.18
CA TYR A 76 -1.87 -14.93 1.90
C TYR A 76 -2.57 -15.43 3.18
N ARG A 77 -1.78 -15.99 4.13
CA ARG A 77 -2.27 -16.49 5.44
C ARG A 77 -1.29 -16.15 6.53
N HIS A 78 -1.77 -15.54 7.59
CA HIS A 78 -0.95 -15.08 8.71
C HIS A 78 -1.77 -15.01 10.01
N LYS A 79 -1.05 -14.95 11.12
CA LYS A 79 -1.62 -14.71 12.45
C LYS A 79 -1.71 -13.23 12.77
N SER A 80 -0.73 -12.43 12.28
CA SER A 80 -0.75 -10.98 12.44
C SER A 80 -0.19 -10.28 11.20
N PHE A 81 -0.65 -9.05 10.97
CA PHE A 81 -0.29 -8.23 9.84
C PHE A 81 -0.35 -6.77 10.29
N GLU A 82 0.79 -6.17 10.58
CA GLU A 82 0.87 -4.85 11.19
C GLU A 82 1.72 -3.91 10.35
N PHE A 83 1.21 -2.70 10.12
CA PHE A 83 1.96 -1.68 9.40
C PHE A 83 3.11 -1.14 10.23
N GLY A 84 4.28 -1.04 9.60
CA GLY A 84 5.46 -0.37 10.14
C GLY A 84 5.69 0.96 9.44
N ASP A 85 6.96 1.31 9.25
CA ASP A 85 7.38 2.57 8.63
C ASP A 85 6.93 2.67 7.18
N SER A 86 6.72 3.91 6.74
CA SER A 86 6.41 4.26 5.36
C SER A 86 7.33 5.34 4.84
N LYS A 87 7.54 5.36 3.53
CA LYS A 87 8.35 6.38 2.84
C LYS A 87 7.62 6.82 1.58
N ILE A 88 7.48 8.13 1.43
CA ILE A 88 6.85 8.75 0.26
C ILE A 88 7.93 9.30 -0.66
N GLU A 89 7.88 8.94 -1.94
CA GLU A 89 8.73 9.48 -3.00
C GLU A 89 7.84 9.87 -4.19
N GLY A 90 7.48 11.15 -4.29
CA GLY A 90 6.58 11.63 -5.34
C GLY A 90 5.21 10.95 -5.26
N SER A 91 4.82 10.26 -6.32
CA SER A 91 3.56 9.51 -6.40
C SER A 91 3.67 8.07 -5.88
N SER A 92 4.86 7.65 -5.42
CA SER A 92 5.14 6.30 -4.94
C SER A 92 5.23 6.27 -3.43
N ILE A 93 4.75 5.18 -2.83
CA ILE A 93 4.85 4.93 -1.39
C ILE A 93 5.45 3.55 -1.19
N ALA A 94 6.45 3.47 -0.30
CA ALA A 94 6.96 2.21 0.22
C ALA A 94 6.41 2.03 1.64
N GLN A 95 5.76 0.90 1.89
CA GLN A 95 5.13 0.58 3.18
C GLN A 95 5.66 -0.74 3.72
N ARG A 96 6.25 -0.70 4.90
CA ARG A 96 6.66 -1.91 5.62
C ARG A 96 5.47 -2.53 6.33
N VAL A 97 5.47 -3.86 6.37
CA VAL A 97 4.47 -4.64 7.12
C VAL A 97 5.19 -5.74 7.90
N HIS A 98 4.88 -5.82 9.18
CA HIS A 98 5.37 -6.90 10.05
C HIS A 98 4.35 -8.02 10.05
N ILE A 99 4.74 -9.21 9.62
CA ILE A 99 3.86 -10.36 9.48
C ILE A 99 4.36 -11.50 10.36
N ILE A 100 3.44 -12.09 11.11
CA ILE A 100 3.65 -13.40 11.75
C ILE A 100 2.84 -14.39 10.93
N ASP A 101 3.50 -15.39 10.35
CA ASP A 101 2.85 -16.35 9.48
C ASP A 101 2.04 -17.39 10.27
N ALA A 102 1.39 -18.30 9.57
CA ALA A 102 0.55 -19.33 10.17
C ALA A 102 1.33 -20.29 11.09
N ASN A 103 2.65 -20.40 10.87
CA ASN A 103 3.55 -21.23 11.67
C ASN A 103 4.23 -20.46 12.81
N GLY A 104 3.92 -19.17 13.00
CA GLY A 104 4.51 -18.33 14.03
C GLY A 104 5.86 -17.72 13.66
N GLU A 105 6.30 -17.84 12.41
CA GLU A 105 7.52 -17.20 11.94
C GLU A 105 7.29 -15.73 11.58
N ALA A 106 8.26 -14.88 11.92
CA ALA A 106 8.21 -13.46 11.66
C ALA A 106 8.81 -13.13 10.29
N TRP A 107 8.08 -12.30 9.55
CA TRP A 107 8.46 -11.82 8.23
C TRP A 107 8.35 -10.29 8.17
N GLU A 108 9.14 -9.71 7.30
CA GLU A 108 9.04 -8.31 6.92
C GLU A 108 8.63 -8.23 5.46
N ALA A 109 7.51 -7.59 5.19
CA ALA A 109 7.08 -7.31 3.82
C ALA A 109 7.35 -5.84 3.49
N LEU A 110 7.82 -5.58 2.29
CA LEU A 110 7.92 -4.24 1.74
C LEU A 110 6.97 -4.13 0.55
N TYR A 111 5.89 -3.39 0.75
CA TYR A 111 4.95 -3.04 -0.32
C TYR A 111 5.39 -1.75 -0.99
N THR A 112 5.27 -1.72 -2.29
CA THR A 112 5.35 -0.49 -3.06
C THR A 112 4.01 -0.22 -3.72
N LEU A 113 3.60 1.05 -3.71
CA LEU A 113 2.33 1.49 -4.28
C LEU A 113 2.57 2.74 -5.11
N GLU A 114 1.70 2.96 -6.08
CA GLU A 114 1.72 4.16 -6.89
C GLU A 114 0.33 4.76 -7.02
N GLN A 115 0.27 6.08 -6.92
CA GLN A 115 -0.97 6.82 -7.11
C GLN A 115 -1.36 6.81 -8.58
N GLN A 116 -2.59 6.44 -8.85
CA GLN A 116 -3.16 6.42 -10.19
C GLN A 116 -3.75 7.79 -10.56
N ALA A 117 -4.14 7.94 -11.82
CA ALA A 117 -4.69 9.20 -12.32
C ALA A 117 -5.98 9.62 -11.59
N ASP A 118 -6.76 8.66 -11.08
CA ASP A 118 -7.97 8.92 -10.29
C ASP A 118 -7.70 9.23 -8.81
N GLY A 119 -6.44 9.27 -8.39
CA GLY A 119 -6.01 9.52 -7.01
C GLY A 119 -5.93 8.28 -6.13
N SER A 120 -6.41 7.12 -6.58
CA SER A 120 -6.29 5.87 -5.83
C SER A 120 -4.88 5.33 -5.84
N TYR A 121 -4.53 4.54 -4.82
CA TYR A 121 -3.25 3.82 -4.77
C TYR A 121 -3.43 2.37 -5.20
N LYS A 122 -2.52 1.89 -6.04
CA LYS A 122 -2.43 0.50 -6.45
C LYS A 122 -1.08 -0.08 -6.07
N ILE A 123 -1.07 -1.36 -5.75
CA ILE A 123 0.14 -2.07 -5.33
C ILE A 123 0.96 -2.42 -6.58
N THR A 124 2.21 -1.96 -6.60
CA THR A 124 3.16 -2.19 -7.70
C THR A 124 4.14 -3.32 -7.41
N GLY A 125 4.26 -3.72 -6.15
CA GLY A 125 5.14 -4.83 -5.77
C GLY A 125 5.07 -5.15 -4.29
N CYS A 126 5.61 -6.31 -3.95
CA CYS A 126 5.79 -6.75 -2.58
C CYS A 126 7.03 -7.65 -2.51
N SER A 127 7.91 -7.40 -1.54
CA SER A 127 9.07 -8.22 -1.25
C SER A 127 8.96 -8.78 0.16
N LEU A 128 9.32 -10.07 0.34
CA LEU A 128 9.31 -10.73 1.64
C LEU A 128 10.74 -11.06 2.08
N LEU A 129 11.04 -10.74 3.35
CA LEU A 129 12.27 -11.15 4.02
C LEU A 129 11.91 -11.79 5.35
N LYS A 130 12.61 -12.84 5.74
CA LYS A 130 12.52 -13.33 7.12
C LYS A 130 13.05 -12.27 8.07
N ALA A 131 12.34 -12.01 9.16
CA ALA A 131 12.78 -11.07 10.17
C ALA A 131 14.14 -11.53 10.75
N GLY A 132 15.07 -10.58 10.88
CA GLY A 132 16.45 -10.85 11.32
C GLY A 132 17.44 -11.20 10.20
N GLN A 133 16.99 -11.33 8.96
CA GLN A 133 17.85 -11.50 7.77
C GLN A 133 18.02 -10.20 6.97
N ALA A 134 17.62 -9.09 7.53
CA ALA A 134 17.83 -7.78 6.91
C ALA A 134 19.33 -7.47 6.83
N VAL A 135 19.76 -7.05 5.68
CA VAL A 135 21.15 -6.66 5.39
C VAL A 135 21.39 -5.25 5.89
#